data_b52b34bdc3f6a8c1b951cb94a8df5eac
#
_entry.id   b52b34bdc3f6a8c1b951cb94a8df5eac
#
_cell.length_a   1.000
_cell.length_b   1.000
_cell.length_c   1.000
_cell.angle_alpha   90.00
_cell.angle_beta   90.00
_cell.angle_gamma   90.00
#
_symmetry.space_group_name_H-M   'P 1'
#
loop_
_entity.id
_entity.type
_entity.pdbx_description
1 polymer ?
#
loop_
_entity_poly.entity_id
_entity_poly.type
_entity_poly.pdbx_seq_one_letter_code
_entity_poly.pdbx_strand_id
1 'polypeptide(L)'
;NLLSLTEAMKQFREPDNKKVWVMTHRAHTSDRTVPENSVSSVEDAIDSGAEVIECDTHVTSDGVVVVCHDQTINATTNGTGDITKMTYAEIQKYNLKDRNGRVTDEKMPTLEEFLKAGRGRIYYNLDYSPRTATSQQVVDIVMKLDMMESVFFYCNSAQKAEEVLGITPKAHVYTWTGSHKPMMGLPGNYFV
;
A
#
# COMPACT_ATOMS: atom_id res chain seq x y z
N ASN A 1 10.83 11.43 -14.11
CA ASN A 1 9.39 11.41 -13.76
C ASN A 1 8.88 9.98 -13.91
N LEU A 2 8.13 9.51 -12.93
CA LEU A 2 7.43 8.25 -12.99
C LEU A 2 6.39 8.29 -14.12
N LEU A 3 6.32 7.24 -14.94
CA LEU A 3 5.24 7.10 -15.93
C LEU A 3 3.89 6.89 -15.21
N SER A 4 2.78 7.20 -15.88
CA SER A 4 1.48 6.71 -15.40
C SER A 4 1.44 5.18 -15.40
N LEU A 5 0.68 4.57 -14.50
CA LEU A 5 0.52 3.11 -14.50
C LEU A 5 -0.05 2.61 -15.83
N THR A 6 -0.98 3.35 -16.42
CA THR A 6 -1.52 3.04 -17.76
C THR A 6 -0.41 2.89 -18.80
N GLU A 7 0.52 3.84 -18.86
CA GLU A 7 1.64 3.81 -19.81
C GLU A 7 2.69 2.75 -19.44
N ALA A 8 3.03 2.65 -18.15
CA ALA A 8 3.98 1.66 -17.66
C ALA A 8 3.50 0.23 -17.93
N MET A 9 2.23 -0.07 -17.69
CA MET A 9 1.64 -1.38 -17.96
C MET A 9 1.52 -1.69 -19.46
N LYS A 10 1.31 -0.66 -20.29
CA LYS A 10 1.36 -0.83 -21.74
C LYS A 10 2.76 -1.26 -22.19
N GLN A 11 3.79 -0.58 -21.72
CA GLN A 11 5.18 -0.96 -22.01
C GLN A 11 5.53 -2.34 -21.45
N PHE A 12 5.04 -2.67 -20.24
CA PHE A 12 5.31 -3.96 -19.61
C PHE A 12 4.74 -5.15 -20.40
N ARG A 13 3.65 -4.93 -21.13
CA ARG A 13 2.99 -5.95 -21.97
C ARG A 13 3.60 -6.14 -23.36
N GLU A 14 4.57 -5.31 -23.75
CA GLU A 14 5.27 -5.49 -25.03
C GLU A 14 6.00 -6.84 -25.07
N PRO A 15 5.86 -7.64 -26.15
CA PRO A 15 6.39 -9.01 -26.19
C PRO A 15 7.91 -9.13 -25.96
N ASP A 16 8.66 -8.08 -26.33
CA ASP A 16 10.13 -8.03 -26.19
C ASP A 16 10.59 -7.33 -24.91
N ASN A 17 9.66 -6.93 -24.04
CA ASN A 17 10.00 -6.27 -22.78
C ASN A 17 10.71 -7.24 -21.83
N LYS A 18 11.94 -6.89 -21.44
CA LYS A 18 12.76 -7.63 -20.48
C LYS A 18 12.82 -6.94 -19.11
N LYS A 19 12.04 -5.89 -18.92
CA LYS A 19 12.02 -5.14 -17.65
C LYS A 19 11.38 -5.97 -16.57
N VAL A 20 12.10 -6.14 -15.47
CA VAL A 20 11.62 -6.75 -14.23
C VAL A 20 11.30 -5.62 -13.25
N TRP A 21 10.16 -5.68 -12.62
CA TRP A 21 9.83 -4.77 -11.53
C TRP A 21 10.13 -5.45 -10.19
N VAL A 22 10.81 -4.72 -9.33
CA VAL A 22 11.10 -5.15 -7.96
C VAL A 22 10.08 -4.51 -7.04
N MET A 23 9.32 -5.35 -6.34
CA MET A 23 8.37 -4.91 -5.32
C MET A 23 8.90 -5.24 -3.93
N THR A 24 8.94 -4.25 -3.06
CA THR A 24 9.30 -4.43 -1.66
C THR A 24 8.04 -4.72 -0.83
N HIS A 25 8.01 -5.88 -0.17
CA HIS A 25 6.94 -6.25 0.75
C HIS A 25 7.05 -5.45 2.04
N ARG A 26 6.00 -4.70 2.44
CA ARG A 26 5.97 -3.76 3.58
C ARG A 26 7.10 -2.71 3.53
N ALA A 27 7.50 -2.33 2.33
CA ALA A 27 8.66 -1.47 2.08
C ALA A 27 9.99 -2.01 2.67
N HIS A 28 10.14 -3.34 2.82
CA HIS A 28 11.39 -3.95 3.30
C HIS A 28 12.50 -3.87 2.26
N THR A 29 13.67 -3.44 2.69
CA THR A 29 14.92 -3.57 1.97
C THR A 29 15.89 -4.49 2.74
N SER A 30 17.16 -4.52 2.37
CA SER A 30 18.20 -5.21 3.14
C SER A 30 18.52 -4.52 4.47
N ASP A 31 18.29 -3.20 4.57
CA ASP A 31 18.52 -2.45 5.81
C ASP A 31 17.45 -2.76 6.85
N ARG A 32 17.82 -3.53 7.86
CA ARG A 32 16.94 -3.93 8.97
C ARG A 32 16.81 -2.86 10.06
N THR A 33 17.55 -1.76 9.98
CA THR A 33 17.44 -0.63 10.92
C THR A 33 16.31 0.32 10.58
N VAL A 34 15.71 0.15 9.40
CA VAL A 34 14.54 0.91 8.96
C VAL A 34 13.26 0.18 9.37
N PRO A 35 12.32 0.82 10.06
CA PRO A 35 11.03 0.23 10.41
C PRO A 35 10.20 -0.11 9.16
N GLU A 36 9.50 -1.23 9.19
CA GLU A 36 8.55 -1.57 8.12
C GLU A 36 7.40 -0.57 8.07
N ASN A 37 6.82 -0.36 6.88
CA ASN A 37 5.65 0.49 6.69
C ASN A 37 5.82 1.90 7.31
N SER A 38 7.04 2.43 7.33
CA SER A 38 7.38 3.77 7.82
C SER A 38 7.63 4.75 6.67
N VAL A 39 7.64 6.04 6.97
CA VAL A 39 8.00 7.05 5.96
C VAL A 39 9.45 6.87 5.50
N SER A 40 10.37 6.54 6.41
CA SER A 40 11.78 6.28 6.05
C SER A 40 11.94 5.03 5.19
N SER A 41 11.08 4.01 5.35
CA SER A 41 11.12 2.82 4.49
C SER A 41 10.74 3.11 3.04
N VAL A 42 9.96 4.17 2.79
CA VAL A 42 9.67 4.62 1.42
C VAL A 42 10.93 5.16 0.76
N GLU A 43 11.68 6.01 1.45
CA GLU A 43 12.95 6.55 0.95
C GLU A 43 13.97 5.43 0.72
N ASP A 44 14.10 4.53 1.68
CA ASP A 44 15.03 3.41 1.60
C ASP A 44 14.69 2.46 0.43
N ALA A 45 13.40 2.19 0.17
CA ALA A 45 12.98 1.41 -0.98
C ALA A 45 13.32 2.09 -2.32
N ILE A 46 13.12 3.41 -2.42
CA ILE A 46 13.47 4.21 -3.60
C ILE A 46 14.99 4.18 -3.83
N ASP A 47 15.78 4.41 -2.79
CA ASP A 47 17.24 4.43 -2.85
C ASP A 47 17.81 3.04 -3.20
N SER A 48 17.11 1.98 -2.80
CA SER A 48 17.44 0.58 -3.15
C SER A 48 17.05 0.20 -4.57
N GLY A 49 16.40 1.09 -5.33
CA GLY A 49 16.00 0.87 -6.72
C GLY A 49 14.75 0.04 -6.92
N ALA A 50 13.88 -0.06 -5.90
CA ALA A 50 12.57 -0.67 -6.06
C ALA A 50 11.66 0.16 -6.97
N GLU A 51 10.81 -0.49 -7.76
CA GLU A 51 9.78 0.16 -8.56
C GLU A 51 8.45 0.24 -7.85
N VAL A 52 8.15 -0.69 -6.94
CA VAL A 52 6.87 -0.80 -6.25
C VAL A 52 7.08 -1.03 -4.76
N ILE A 53 6.31 -0.36 -3.94
CA ILE A 53 6.18 -0.63 -2.50
C ILE A 53 4.82 -1.28 -2.25
N GLU A 54 4.82 -2.45 -1.62
CA GLU A 54 3.60 -3.03 -1.08
C GLU A 54 3.41 -2.57 0.37
N CYS A 55 2.18 -2.27 0.74
CA CYS A 55 1.80 -1.89 2.10
C CYS A 55 0.36 -2.26 2.44
N ASP A 56 0.09 -2.34 3.74
CA ASP A 56 -1.18 -2.76 4.33
C ASP A 56 -1.85 -1.61 5.09
N THR A 57 -3.18 -1.62 5.16
CA THR A 57 -3.92 -0.53 5.78
C THR A 57 -4.91 -1.00 6.84
N HIS A 58 -4.97 -0.26 7.93
CA HIS A 58 -6.01 -0.37 8.95
C HIS A 58 -6.66 0.97 9.23
N VAL A 59 -7.84 0.98 9.85
CA VAL A 59 -8.54 2.20 10.25
C VAL A 59 -8.62 2.28 11.76
N THR A 60 -8.28 3.46 12.30
CA THR A 60 -8.39 3.76 13.73
C THR A 60 -9.83 3.97 14.15
N SER A 61 -10.10 4.00 15.47
CA SER A 61 -11.45 4.24 16.01
C SER A 61 -12.02 5.61 15.63
N ASP A 62 -11.16 6.59 15.34
CA ASP A 62 -11.53 7.92 14.88
C ASP A 62 -11.46 8.10 13.35
N GLY A 63 -11.35 6.98 12.61
CA GLY A 63 -11.50 6.97 11.15
C GLY A 63 -10.24 7.32 10.36
N VAL A 64 -9.07 7.37 10.98
CA VAL A 64 -7.79 7.63 10.28
C VAL A 64 -7.26 6.33 9.69
N VAL A 65 -6.95 6.32 8.40
CA VAL A 65 -6.32 5.17 7.73
C VAL A 65 -4.81 5.23 7.96
N VAL A 66 -4.26 4.20 8.60
CA VAL A 66 -2.84 4.06 8.93
C VAL A 66 -2.21 2.90 8.16
N VAL A 67 -0.88 2.92 8.03
CA VAL A 67 -0.12 1.85 7.37
C VAL A 67 0.47 0.92 8.42
N CYS A 68 -0.03 -0.32 8.44
CA CYS A 68 0.41 -1.37 9.35
C CYS A 68 -0.08 -2.72 8.83
N HIS A 69 0.75 -3.75 8.93
CA HIS A 69 0.35 -5.10 8.52
C HIS A 69 -0.62 -5.72 9.51
N ASP A 70 -0.27 -5.72 10.80
CA ASP A 70 -1.08 -6.33 11.84
C ASP A 70 -2.19 -5.37 12.30
N GLN A 71 -3.33 -5.91 12.70
CA GLN A 71 -4.40 -5.12 13.30
C GLN A 71 -4.01 -4.54 14.67
N THR A 72 -2.93 -5.05 15.28
CA THR A 72 -2.39 -4.53 16.54
C THR A 72 -1.07 -3.82 16.32
N ILE A 73 -0.75 -2.85 17.17
CA ILE A 73 0.53 -2.12 17.15
C ILE A 73 1.68 -2.88 17.83
N ASN A 74 1.43 -4.07 18.38
CA ASN A 74 2.31 -4.75 19.32
C ASN A 74 3.65 -5.17 18.69
N ALA A 75 3.62 -5.67 17.47
CA ALA A 75 4.81 -6.17 16.78
C ALA A 75 5.73 -5.03 16.35
N THR A 76 5.17 -3.96 15.82
CA THR A 76 5.90 -2.90 15.11
C THR A 76 6.17 -1.65 15.95
N THR A 77 5.60 -1.55 17.16
CA THR A 77 5.82 -0.39 18.05
C THR A 77 6.25 -0.82 19.46
N ASN A 78 6.66 0.15 20.27
CA ASN A 78 6.91 -0.05 21.71
C ASN A 78 5.63 0.00 22.56
N GLY A 79 4.44 0.03 21.93
CA GLY A 79 3.13 -0.01 22.58
C GLY A 79 2.39 -1.33 22.36
N THR A 80 1.17 -1.39 22.88
CA THR A 80 0.24 -2.50 22.68
C THR A 80 -1.17 -1.96 22.46
N GLY A 81 -1.95 -2.63 21.61
CA GLY A 81 -3.34 -2.28 21.38
C GLY A 81 -3.83 -2.65 19.99
N ASP A 82 -5.14 -2.70 19.86
CA ASP A 82 -5.87 -2.93 18.61
C ASP A 82 -6.11 -1.58 17.91
N ILE A 83 -5.59 -1.42 16.71
CA ILE A 83 -5.70 -0.19 15.92
C ILE A 83 -7.16 0.27 15.79
N THR A 84 -8.09 -0.67 15.60
CA THR A 84 -9.51 -0.35 15.42
C THR A 84 -10.20 0.20 16.67
N LYS A 85 -9.55 0.06 17.84
CA LYS A 85 -10.04 0.51 19.14
C LYS A 85 -9.29 1.71 19.70
N MET A 86 -8.24 2.14 19.01
CA MET A 86 -7.40 3.29 19.38
C MET A 86 -7.65 4.46 18.44
N THR A 87 -7.63 5.67 18.97
CA THR A 87 -7.54 6.88 18.14
C THR A 87 -6.14 7.03 17.55
N TYR A 88 -6.02 7.77 16.45
CA TYR A 88 -4.70 8.05 15.87
C TYR A 88 -3.79 8.75 16.87
N ALA A 89 -4.33 9.70 17.65
CA ALA A 89 -3.57 10.41 18.70
C ALA A 89 -3.03 9.46 19.79
N GLU A 90 -3.76 8.39 20.13
CA GLU A 90 -3.28 7.36 21.06
C GLU A 90 -2.14 6.53 20.44
N ILE A 91 -2.25 6.15 19.18
CA ILE A 91 -1.20 5.42 18.45
C ILE A 91 0.08 6.25 18.38
N GLN A 92 -0.03 7.56 18.14
CA GLN A 92 1.11 8.48 18.04
C GLN A 92 1.92 8.64 19.34
N LYS A 93 1.45 8.15 20.47
CA LYS A 93 2.24 8.08 21.72
C LYS A 93 3.38 7.07 21.65
N TYR A 94 3.28 6.09 20.76
CA TYR A 94 4.24 5.00 20.61
C TYR A 94 5.15 5.23 19.41
N ASN A 95 6.35 4.71 19.51
CA ASN A 95 7.36 4.77 18.46
C ASN A 95 7.45 3.43 17.72
N LEU A 96 7.75 3.49 16.43
CA LEU A 96 8.03 2.30 15.64
C LEU A 96 9.32 1.62 16.11
N LYS A 97 9.37 0.31 15.98
CA LYS A 97 10.58 -0.50 16.12
C LYS A 97 11.15 -0.83 14.74
N ASP A 98 12.47 -0.83 14.64
CA ASP A 98 13.15 -1.39 13.49
C ASP A 98 12.96 -2.93 13.42
N ARG A 99 13.39 -3.54 12.33
CA ARG A 99 13.26 -4.98 12.13
C ARG A 99 14.26 -5.82 12.97
N ASN A 100 15.08 -5.17 13.81
CA ASN A 100 15.90 -5.79 14.86
C ASN A 100 15.24 -5.65 16.25
N GLY A 101 14.06 -5.01 16.33
CA GLY A 101 13.32 -4.79 17.56
C GLY A 101 13.75 -3.56 18.36
N ARG A 102 14.62 -2.69 17.81
CA ARG A 102 15.06 -1.46 18.46
C ARG A 102 14.02 -0.36 18.24
N VAL A 103 13.67 0.36 19.29
CA VAL A 103 12.77 1.50 19.22
C VAL A 103 13.47 2.65 18.48
N THR A 104 12.79 3.25 17.53
CA THR A 104 13.24 4.42 16.76
C THR A 104 12.48 5.68 17.19
N ASP A 105 12.77 6.81 16.57
CA ASP A 105 12.03 8.06 16.80
C ASP A 105 10.82 8.21 15.85
N GLU A 106 10.61 7.23 14.97
CA GLU A 106 9.53 7.26 13.98
C GLU A 106 8.18 6.85 14.55
N LYS A 107 7.14 7.35 13.93
CA LYS A 107 5.74 7.10 14.27
C LYS A 107 5.05 6.31 13.15
N MET A 108 3.97 5.60 13.50
CA MET A 108 3.12 4.96 12.50
C MET A 108 2.51 6.03 11.59
N PRO A 109 2.75 5.98 10.27
CA PRO A 109 2.22 6.98 9.36
C PRO A 109 0.75 6.74 9.04
N THR A 110 0.06 7.80 8.68
CA THR A 110 -1.18 7.69 7.93
C THR A 110 -0.89 7.20 6.50
N LEU A 111 -1.90 6.61 5.85
CA LEU A 111 -1.78 6.26 4.43
C LEU A 111 -1.45 7.49 3.57
N GLU A 112 -2.04 8.64 3.90
CA GLU A 112 -1.76 9.89 3.18
C GLU A 112 -0.30 10.32 3.28
N GLU A 113 0.31 10.27 4.46
CA GLU A 113 1.73 10.58 4.67
C GLU A 113 2.64 9.61 3.93
N PHE A 114 2.34 8.31 4.02
CA PHE A 114 3.10 7.25 3.38
C PHE A 114 3.10 7.38 1.86
N LEU A 115 1.94 7.61 1.25
CA LEU A 115 1.81 7.80 -0.20
C LEU A 115 2.51 9.08 -0.68
N LYS A 116 2.40 10.17 0.09
CA LYS A 116 3.07 11.43 -0.23
C LYS A 116 4.59 11.31 -0.25
N ALA A 117 5.17 10.50 0.62
CA ALA A 117 6.62 10.30 0.71
C ALA A 117 7.24 9.82 -0.62
N GLY A 118 6.57 8.93 -1.35
CA GLY A 118 7.08 8.44 -2.63
C GLY A 118 6.38 8.99 -3.87
N ARG A 119 5.55 10.03 -3.72
CA ARG A 119 4.76 10.58 -4.82
C ARG A 119 5.64 10.98 -6.02
N GLY A 120 5.30 10.45 -7.19
CA GLY A 120 6.01 10.70 -8.44
C GLY A 120 7.38 10.02 -8.56
N ARG A 121 7.76 9.17 -7.60
CA ARG A 121 9.05 8.48 -7.57
C ARG A 121 8.95 6.96 -7.55
N ILE A 122 7.87 6.40 -7.01
CA ILE A 122 7.66 4.95 -6.88
C ILE A 122 6.16 4.64 -7.03
N TYR A 123 5.83 3.42 -7.45
CA TYR A 123 4.46 2.92 -7.43
C TYR A 123 4.15 2.27 -6.09
N TYR A 124 2.86 2.21 -5.76
CA TYR A 124 2.37 1.56 -4.56
C TYR A 124 1.43 0.41 -4.89
N ASN A 125 1.55 -0.67 -4.16
CA ASN A 125 0.62 -1.78 -4.14
C ASN A 125 -0.09 -1.79 -2.79
N LEU A 126 -1.38 -1.42 -2.76
CA LEU A 126 -2.17 -1.43 -1.54
C LEU A 126 -2.83 -2.79 -1.36
N ASP A 127 -2.37 -3.56 -0.37
CA ASP A 127 -3.03 -4.77 0.10
C ASP A 127 -3.90 -4.43 1.30
N TYR A 128 -5.21 -4.48 1.12
CA TYR A 128 -6.16 -4.25 2.20
C TYR A 128 -7.06 -5.45 2.48
N SER A 129 -6.60 -6.64 2.12
CA SER A 129 -7.31 -7.89 2.36
C SER A 129 -6.47 -8.88 3.17
N PRO A 130 -6.93 -9.37 4.31
CA PRO A 130 -8.09 -8.95 5.11
C PRO A 130 -7.74 -7.78 6.04
N ARG A 131 -8.05 -6.57 5.62
CA ARG A 131 -7.70 -5.34 6.36
C ARG A 131 -8.94 -4.63 6.86
N THR A 132 -8.79 -3.71 7.81
CA THR A 132 -9.93 -3.04 8.45
C THR A 132 -10.36 -1.76 7.76
N ALA A 133 -9.48 -1.14 6.96
CA ALA A 133 -9.86 0.00 6.12
C ALA A 133 -10.77 -0.45 4.97
N THR A 134 -11.83 0.31 4.70
CA THR A 134 -12.76 0.02 3.61
C THR A 134 -12.17 0.44 2.26
N SER A 135 -12.66 -0.16 1.17
CA SER A 135 -12.29 0.24 -0.19
C SER A 135 -12.55 1.73 -0.44
N GLN A 136 -13.70 2.24 0.05
CA GLN A 136 -14.04 3.66 -0.10
C GLN A 136 -13.03 4.57 0.60
N GLN A 137 -12.65 4.27 1.85
CA GLN A 137 -11.66 5.06 2.59
C GLN A 137 -10.31 5.12 1.88
N VAL A 138 -9.82 3.97 1.41
CA VAL A 138 -8.52 3.88 0.74
C VAL A 138 -8.54 4.58 -0.62
N VAL A 139 -9.57 4.32 -1.43
CA VAL A 139 -9.74 4.94 -2.76
C VAL A 139 -9.87 6.46 -2.65
N ASP A 140 -10.65 6.96 -1.69
CA ASP A 140 -10.83 8.40 -1.47
C ASP A 140 -9.51 9.11 -1.18
N ILE A 141 -8.63 8.48 -0.37
CA ILE A 141 -7.29 9.03 -0.09
C ILE A 141 -6.45 9.09 -1.36
N VAL A 142 -6.43 8.01 -2.15
CA VAL A 142 -5.65 7.95 -3.40
C VAL A 142 -6.17 8.97 -4.42
N MET A 143 -7.50 9.13 -4.54
CA MET A 143 -8.12 10.14 -5.40
C MET A 143 -7.80 11.56 -4.94
N LYS A 144 -7.93 11.84 -3.63
CA LYS A 144 -7.59 13.14 -3.03
C LYS A 144 -6.15 13.55 -3.33
N LEU A 145 -5.24 12.59 -3.36
CA LEU A 145 -3.82 12.81 -3.65
C LEU A 145 -3.51 12.88 -5.16
N ASP A 146 -4.49 12.64 -6.03
CA ASP A 146 -4.27 12.51 -7.48
C ASP A 146 -3.18 11.47 -7.80
N MET A 147 -3.27 10.29 -7.16
CA MET A 147 -2.28 9.22 -7.28
C MET A 147 -2.83 7.93 -7.91
N MET A 148 -4.01 7.97 -8.56
CA MET A 148 -4.60 6.79 -9.21
C MET A 148 -3.67 6.11 -10.22
N GLU A 149 -2.89 6.90 -10.94
CA GLU A 149 -1.90 6.42 -11.92
C GLU A 149 -0.55 6.03 -11.29
N SER A 150 -0.50 5.88 -9.96
CA SER A 150 0.68 5.43 -9.22
C SER A 150 0.37 4.32 -8.21
N VAL A 151 -0.89 3.87 -8.13
CA VAL A 151 -1.36 2.93 -7.11
C VAL A 151 -2.06 1.73 -7.74
N PHE A 152 -1.58 0.54 -7.40
CA PHE A 152 -2.29 -0.72 -7.62
C PHE A 152 -3.13 -1.06 -6.40
N PHE A 153 -4.28 -1.69 -6.63
CA PHE A 153 -5.14 -2.24 -5.58
C PHE A 153 -5.13 -3.77 -5.67
N TYR A 154 -4.49 -4.42 -4.71
CA TYR A 154 -4.58 -5.86 -4.58
C TYR A 154 -5.94 -6.24 -4.01
N CYS A 155 -6.67 -7.07 -4.73
CA CYS A 155 -7.99 -7.55 -4.36
C CYS A 155 -7.94 -9.08 -4.22
N ASN A 156 -8.25 -9.62 -3.03
CA ASN A 156 -8.22 -11.06 -2.79
C ASN A 156 -9.39 -11.82 -3.43
N SER A 157 -10.30 -11.13 -4.09
CA SER A 157 -11.46 -11.71 -4.79
C SER A 157 -11.97 -10.81 -5.90
N ALA A 158 -12.69 -11.38 -6.86
CA ALA A 158 -13.38 -10.60 -7.89
C ALA A 158 -14.40 -9.62 -7.29
N GLN A 159 -15.11 -10.04 -6.24
CA GLN A 159 -16.05 -9.16 -5.53
C GLN A 159 -15.36 -7.90 -4.97
N LYS A 160 -14.17 -8.04 -4.41
CA LYS A 160 -13.40 -6.90 -3.91
C LYS A 160 -12.93 -5.99 -5.05
N ALA A 161 -12.55 -6.57 -6.19
CA ALA A 161 -12.21 -5.82 -7.40
C ALA A 161 -13.41 -5.05 -7.95
N GLU A 162 -14.59 -5.67 -7.99
CA GLU A 162 -15.84 -5.00 -8.37
C GLU A 162 -16.19 -3.83 -7.45
N GLU A 163 -16.00 -3.99 -6.15
CA GLU A 163 -16.20 -2.93 -5.15
C GLU A 163 -15.31 -1.72 -5.45
N VAL A 164 -14.01 -1.94 -5.66
CA VAL A 164 -13.05 -0.86 -5.99
C VAL A 164 -13.39 -0.18 -7.32
N LEU A 165 -13.64 -0.96 -8.37
CA LEU A 165 -13.97 -0.45 -9.69
C LEU A 165 -15.33 0.23 -9.73
N GLY A 166 -16.26 -0.15 -8.85
CA GLY A 166 -17.54 0.52 -8.65
C GLY A 166 -17.40 1.92 -8.06
N ILE A 167 -16.37 2.15 -7.21
CA ILE A 167 -16.05 3.48 -6.69
C ILE A 167 -15.41 4.34 -7.77
N THR A 168 -14.44 3.80 -8.50
CA THR A 168 -13.80 4.46 -9.63
C THR A 168 -13.31 3.46 -10.68
N PRO A 169 -13.78 3.57 -11.95
CA PRO A 169 -13.29 2.71 -13.02
C PRO A 169 -11.86 3.01 -13.46
N LYS A 170 -11.24 4.06 -12.90
CA LYS A 170 -9.83 4.41 -13.16
C LYS A 170 -8.85 3.64 -12.29
N ALA A 171 -9.32 2.89 -11.28
CA ALA A 171 -8.46 2.11 -10.41
C ALA A 171 -7.74 1.00 -11.19
N HIS A 172 -6.45 0.80 -10.88
CA HIS A 172 -5.68 -0.33 -11.36
C HIS A 172 -5.79 -1.46 -10.33
N VAL A 173 -6.61 -2.47 -10.63
CA VAL A 173 -6.84 -3.60 -9.73
C VAL A 173 -6.17 -4.87 -10.24
N TYR A 174 -5.71 -5.71 -9.33
CA TYR A 174 -5.29 -7.06 -9.67
C TYR A 174 -5.65 -8.04 -8.56
N THR A 175 -5.71 -9.32 -8.91
CA THR A 175 -6.04 -10.38 -7.97
C THR A 175 -5.24 -11.64 -8.28
N TRP A 176 -4.93 -12.39 -7.24
CA TRP A 176 -4.36 -13.72 -7.35
C TRP A 176 -5.49 -14.75 -7.25
N THR A 177 -6.02 -15.17 -8.37
CA THR A 177 -7.14 -16.13 -8.41
C THR A 177 -6.77 -17.49 -8.99
N GLY A 178 -5.53 -17.68 -9.44
CA GLY A 178 -5.13 -18.86 -10.22
C GLY A 178 -5.84 -18.98 -11.58
N SER A 179 -6.73 -18.05 -11.90
CA SER A 179 -7.47 -17.95 -13.17
C SER A 179 -7.92 -16.50 -13.38
N HIS A 180 -7.80 -16.02 -14.61
CA HIS A 180 -8.28 -14.68 -15.00
C HIS A 180 -9.82 -14.63 -15.21
N LYS A 181 -10.49 -15.76 -15.31
CA LYS A 181 -11.94 -15.81 -15.59
C LYS A 181 -12.80 -14.96 -14.66
N PRO A 182 -12.58 -14.95 -13.33
CA PRO A 182 -13.36 -14.11 -12.44
C PRO A 182 -13.25 -12.61 -12.71
N MET A 183 -12.17 -12.17 -13.37
CA MET A 183 -11.93 -10.76 -13.70
C MET A 183 -12.44 -10.38 -15.09
N MET A 184 -12.78 -11.35 -15.94
CA MET A 184 -13.29 -11.09 -17.28
C MET A 184 -14.65 -10.40 -17.21
N GLY A 185 -14.76 -9.30 -17.92
CA GLY A 185 -16.00 -8.50 -17.98
C GLY A 185 -16.10 -7.41 -16.90
N LEU A 186 -15.15 -7.31 -15.97
CA LEU A 186 -15.08 -6.17 -15.07
C LEU A 186 -14.73 -4.89 -15.86
N PRO A 187 -15.39 -3.76 -15.56
CA PRO A 187 -14.99 -2.48 -16.13
C PRO A 187 -13.65 -2.02 -15.55
N GLY A 188 -12.87 -1.27 -16.33
CA GLY A 188 -11.63 -0.64 -15.86
C GLY A 188 -10.37 -1.45 -16.09
N ASN A 189 -9.32 -1.09 -15.38
CA ASN A 189 -7.99 -1.68 -15.50
C ASN A 189 -7.78 -2.79 -14.46
N TYR A 190 -7.58 -4.01 -14.90
CA TYR A 190 -7.26 -5.13 -14.00
C TYR A 190 -6.13 -5.99 -14.58
N PHE A 191 -5.46 -6.71 -13.67
CA PHE A 191 -4.37 -7.63 -13.96
C PHE A 191 -4.60 -8.95 -13.22
N VAL A 192 -4.08 -10.03 -13.78
CA VAL A 192 -4.21 -11.40 -13.24
C VAL A 192 -2.82 -12.04 -13.15
#